data_4630266e10b8ad0ff5ed4d9a2fec2667
#
_entry.id   4630266e10b8ad0ff5ed4d9a2fec2667
#
_cell.length_a   1.000
_cell.length_b   1.000
_cell.length_c   1.000
_cell.angle_alpha   90.00
_cell.angle_beta   90.00
_cell.angle_gamma   90.00
#
_symmetry.space_group_name_H-M   'P 1'
#
loop_
_entity.id
_entity.type
_entity.pdbx_description
1 polymer ?
#
loop_
_entity_poly.entity_id
_entity_poly.type
_entity_poly.pdbx_seq_one_letter_code
_entity_poly.pdbx_strand_id
1 'polypeptide(L)'
;DGRNIRDWLHVLDHCEAICRVLDDGKPGEAYNIGGNNERSNLELTHMLIDLCGRDASFIEHVPDRLGHDMRYAIDATKIRDELGWEPTRSAWPQALDATVQWYKDNLEWSDHVRSGEYRRFMDQNYSTKS
;
A
#
# COMPACT_ATOMS: atom_id res chain seq x y z
N ASP A 1 1.63 15.13 12.52
CA ASP A 1 0.26 15.19 13.03
C ASP A 1 -0.68 14.15 12.41
N GLY A 2 -0.23 13.38 11.42
CA GLY A 2 -0.98 12.30 10.79
C GLY A 2 -2.07 12.74 9.81
N ARG A 3 -2.15 14.03 9.47
CA ARG A 3 -3.16 14.57 8.56
C ARG A 3 -2.81 14.44 7.09
N ASN A 4 -1.60 13.95 6.77
CA ASN A 4 -1.21 13.67 5.39
C ASN A 4 -2.19 12.69 4.75
N ILE A 5 -2.72 13.06 3.59
CA ILE A 5 -3.70 12.27 2.85
C ILE A 5 -2.99 11.42 1.80
N ARG A 6 -3.41 10.17 1.67
CA ARG A 6 -2.94 9.23 0.65
C ARG A 6 -4.13 8.56 -0.01
N ASP A 7 -3.94 8.15 -1.25
CA ASP A 7 -4.89 7.30 -1.96
C ASP A 7 -4.54 5.84 -1.69
N TRP A 8 -5.39 5.17 -0.90
CA TRP A 8 -5.14 3.82 -0.40
C TRP A 8 -5.72 2.78 -1.35
N LEU A 9 -4.87 1.91 -1.84
CA LEU A 9 -5.20 0.88 -2.83
C LEU A 9 -4.82 -0.50 -2.29
N HIS A 10 -5.74 -1.47 -2.42
CA HIS A 10 -5.44 -2.85 -2.05
C HIS A 10 -4.41 -3.45 -3.00
N VAL A 11 -3.44 -4.21 -2.47
CA VAL A 11 -2.32 -4.73 -3.25
C VAL A 11 -2.75 -5.58 -4.45
N LEU A 12 -3.81 -6.39 -4.31
CA LEU A 12 -4.30 -7.21 -5.42
C LEU A 12 -4.94 -6.39 -6.54
N ASP A 13 -5.62 -5.28 -6.22
CA ASP A 13 -6.10 -4.34 -7.24
C ASP A 13 -4.93 -3.71 -8.00
N HIS A 14 -3.85 -3.34 -7.28
CA HIS A 14 -2.64 -2.81 -7.91
C HIS A 14 -1.98 -3.83 -8.84
N CYS A 15 -1.82 -5.08 -8.39
CA CYS A 15 -1.27 -6.15 -9.22
C CYS A 15 -2.12 -6.40 -10.47
N GLU A 16 -3.45 -6.41 -10.32
CA GLU A 16 -4.38 -6.57 -11.46
C GLU A 16 -4.25 -5.42 -12.46
N ALA A 17 -4.13 -4.17 -11.98
CA ALA A 17 -3.89 -3.02 -12.85
C ALA A 17 -2.58 -3.15 -13.64
N ILE A 18 -1.49 -3.60 -12.99
CA ILE A 18 -0.20 -3.83 -13.65
C ILE A 18 -0.34 -4.89 -14.76
N CYS A 19 -1.00 -6.01 -14.46
CA CYS A 19 -1.26 -7.05 -15.47
C CYS A 19 -2.08 -6.49 -16.64
N ARG A 20 -3.13 -5.72 -16.35
CA ARG A 20 -3.96 -5.08 -17.36
C ARG A 20 -3.15 -4.14 -18.28
N VAL A 21 -2.27 -3.33 -17.70
CA VAL A 21 -1.38 -2.45 -18.47
C VAL A 21 -0.39 -3.24 -19.30
N LEU A 22 0.15 -4.35 -18.78
CA LEU A 22 1.07 -5.22 -19.50
C LEU A 22 0.42 -5.88 -20.73
N ASP A 23 -0.83 -6.32 -20.57
CA ASP A 23 -1.56 -7.07 -21.62
C ASP A 23 -2.16 -6.14 -22.68
N ASP A 24 -2.76 -5.02 -22.27
CA ASP A 24 -3.62 -4.18 -23.12
C ASP A 24 -3.12 -2.72 -23.21
N GLY A 25 -2.08 -2.33 -22.47
CA GLY A 25 -1.56 -0.96 -22.46
C GLY A 25 -0.90 -0.58 -23.77
N LYS A 26 -1.03 0.68 -24.16
CA LYS A 26 -0.37 1.20 -25.35
C LYS A 26 1.11 1.44 -25.11
N PRO A 27 2.02 0.93 -25.93
CA PRO A 27 3.46 1.16 -25.79
C PRO A 27 3.81 2.64 -25.75
N GLY A 28 4.63 3.03 -24.78
CA GLY A 28 5.08 4.41 -24.60
C GLY A 28 4.11 5.30 -23.80
N GLU A 29 2.93 4.80 -23.42
CA GLU A 29 1.96 5.52 -22.60
C GLU A 29 2.17 5.27 -21.11
N ALA A 30 1.83 6.26 -20.28
CA ALA A 30 1.80 6.15 -18.83
C ALA A 30 0.35 6.02 -18.35
N TYR A 31 0.14 5.11 -17.40
CA TYR A 31 -1.14 4.89 -16.74
C TYR A 31 -1.00 5.07 -15.23
N ASN A 32 -1.74 6.02 -14.67
CA ASN A 32 -1.84 6.15 -13.22
C ASN A 32 -2.77 5.06 -12.67
N ILE A 33 -2.37 4.47 -11.56
CA ILE A 33 -3.15 3.47 -10.83
C ILE A 33 -3.48 4.05 -9.46
N GLY A 34 -4.76 4.21 -9.15
CA GLY A 34 -5.24 4.79 -7.91
C GLY A 34 -6.48 4.07 -7.38
N GLY A 35 -6.67 4.15 -6.06
CA GLY A 35 -7.78 3.50 -5.36
C GLY A 35 -9.05 4.34 -5.34
N ASN A 36 -8.96 5.61 -5.69
CA ASN A 36 -10.00 6.60 -5.50
C ASN A 36 -10.54 6.60 -4.05
N ASN A 37 -9.63 6.43 -3.10
CA ASN A 37 -9.90 6.13 -1.70
C ASN A 37 -8.97 6.94 -0.77
N GLU A 38 -9.11 8.27 -0.85
CA GLU A 38 -8.30 9.20 -0.08
C GLU A 38 -8.68 9.18 1.40
N ARG A 39 -7.66 9.00 2.27
CA ARG A 39 -7.80 9.09 3.72
C ARG A 39 -6.50 9.61 4.33
N SER A 40 -6.63 10.25 5.48
CA SER A 40 -5.46 10.65 6.26
C SER A 40 -4.76 9.43 6.89
N ASN A 41 -3.46 9.57 7.15
CA ASN A 41 -2.71 8.55 7.88
C ASN A 41 -3.30 8.29 9.27
N LEU A 42 -3.81 9.34 9.93
CA LEU A 42 -4.41 9.21 11.26
C LEU A 42 -5.73 8.42 11.23
N GLU A 43 -6.60 8.65 10.23
CA GLU A 43 -7.82 7.85 10.05
C GLU A 43 -7.50 6.38 9.85
N LEU A 44 -6.54 6.07 8.97
CA LEU A 44 -6.07 4.70 8.77
C LEU A 44 -5.53 4.09 10.05
N THR A 45 -4.72 4.85 10.81
CA THR A 45 -4.12 4.37 12.05
C THR A 45 -5.18 4.02 13.09
N HIS A 46 -6.21 4.86 13.26
CA HIS A 46 -7.32 4.55 14.17
C HIS A 46 -8.05 3.27 13.75
N MET A 47 -8.36 3.10 12.48
CA MET A 47 -9.01 1.87 11.99
C MET A 47 -8.13 0.62 12.23
N LEU A 48 -6.80 0.72 12.03
CA LEU A 48 -5.86 -0.37 12.30
C LEU A 48 -5.83 -0.73 13.79
N ILE A 49 -5.80 0.27 14.67
CA ILE A 49 -5.83 0.07 16.12
C ILE A 49 -7.10 -0.68 16.53
N ASP A 50 -8.25 -0.25 16.05
CA ASP A 50 -9.54 -0.87 16.33
C ASP A 50 -9.58 -2.34 15.85
N LEU A 51 -9.14 -2.61 14.61
CA LEU A 51 -9.07 -3.97 14.04
C LEU A 51 -8.06 -4.89 14.77
N CYS A 52 -7.05 -4.29 15.39
CA CYS A 52 -6.08 -5.02 16.21
C CYS A 52 -6.48 -5.13 17.69
N GLY A 53 -7.63 -4.58 18.09
CA GLY A 53 -8.08 -4.58 19.48
C GLY A 53 -7.15 -3.80 20.41
N ARG A 54 -6.61 -2.69 19.92
CA ARG A 54 -5.71 -1.79 20.66
C ARG A 54 -6.38 -0.44 20.90
N ASP A 55 -5.76 0.40 21.70
CA ASP A 55 -6.22 1.74 22.02
C ASP A 55 -5.25 2.82 21.51
N ALA A 56 -5.64 4.09 21.65
CA ALA A 56 -4.87 5.21 21.14
C ALA A 56 -3.47 5.39 21.76
N SER A 57 -3.14 4.69 22.85
CA SER A 57 -1.78 4.73 23.42
C SER A 57 -0.71 4.13 22.50
N PHE A 58 -1.14 3.38 21.48
CA PHE A 58 -0.25 2.85 20.45
C PHE A 58 0.09 3.88 19.35
N ILE A 59 -0.49 5.09 19.40
CA ILE A 59 -0.16 6.16 18.44
C ILE A 59 1.00 6.97 19.01
N GLU A 60 2.09 7.04 18.25
CA GLU A 60 3.20 7.94 18.52
C GLU A 60 3.31 9.01 17.44
N HIS A 61 3.28 10.28 17.83
CA HIS A 61 3.51 11.40 16.93
C HIS A 61 5.00 11.71 16.88
N VAL A 62 5.56 11.63 15.68
CA VAL A 62 6.98 11.91 15.43
C VAL A 62 7.13 13.22 14.65
N PRO A 63 8.34 13.87 14.70
CA PRO A 63 8.63 15.02 13.85
C PRO A 63 8.44 14.68 12.37
N ASP A 64 7.80 15.57 11.64
CA ASP A 64 7.60 15.38 10.21
C ASP A 64 8.91 15.59 9.42
N ARG A 65 9.06 14.91 8.30
CA ARG A 65 10.20 15.11 7.41
C ARG A 65 10.04 16.41 6.60
N LEU A 66 11.14 17.06 6.28
CA LEU A 66 11.13 18.24 5.42
C LEU A 66 10.61 17.88 4.02
N GLY A 67 9.74 18.75 3.47
CA GLY A 67 9.16 18.56 2.14
C GLY A 67 8.16 17.38 2.04
N HIS A 68 7.54 17.00 3.15
CA HIS A 68 6.52 15.95 3.14
C HIS A 68 5.20 16.48 2.57
N ASP A 69 4.77 15.90 1.45
CA ASP A 69 3.53 16.30 0.80
C ASP A 69 2.31 16.01 1.67
N MET A 70 1.45 17.02 1.78
CA MET A 70 0.22 16.90 2.58
C MET A 70 -0.80 15.97 1.93
N ARG A 71 -0.87 15.93 0.59
CA ARG A 71 -1.88 15.14 -0.11
C ARG A 71 -1.32 14.55 -1.40
N TYR A 72 -1.54 13.25 -1.57
CA TYR A 72 -1.46 12.58 -2.86
C TYR A 72 -2.88 12.18 -3.27
N ALA A 73 -3.30 12.67 -4.44
CA ALA A 73 -4.52 12.26 -5.11
C ALA A 73 -4.13 11.77 -6.51
N ILE A 74 -4.62 10.63 -6.89
CA ILE A 74 -4.25 9.98 -8.14
C ILE A 74 -5.48 9.97 -9.05
N ASP A 75 -5.35 10.58 -10.23
CA ASP A 75 -6.36 10.47 -11.28
C ASP A 75 -6.12 9.20 -12.10
N ALA A 76 -6.95 8.19 -11.86
CA ALA A 76 -6.94 6.91 -12.57
C ALA A 76 -7.96 6.86 -13.74
N THR A 77 -8.46 7.99 -14.21
CA THR A 77 -9.47 8.05 -15.27
C THR A 77 -8.99 7.37 -16.56
N LYS A 78 -7.73 7.58 -16.95
CA LYS A 78 -7.18 7.04 -18.20
C LYS A 78 -7.15 5.50 -18.19
N ILE A 79 -6.71 4.86 -17.14
CA ILE A 79 -6.67 3.39 -17.07
C ILE A 79 -8.08 2.80 -17.09
N ARG A 80 -9.05 3.46 -16.44
CA ARG A 80 -10.44 3.06 -16.47
C ARG A 80 -11.03 3.17 -17.89
N ASP A 81 -10.86 4.32 -18.52
CA ASP A 81 -11.51 4.62 -19.80
C ASP A 81 -10.86 3.88 -20.97
N GLU A 82 -9.55 3.64 -20.94
CA GLU A 82 -8.84 2.95 -22.02
C GLU A 82 -8.71 1.44 -21.83
N LEU A 83 -8.54 0.97 -20.59
CA LEU A 83 -8.28 -0.44 -20.28
C LEU A 83 -9.41 -1.12 -19.48
N GLY A 84 -10.46 -0.38 -19.12
CA GLY A 84 -11.61 -0.91 -18.39
C GLY A 84 -11.28 -1.39 -16.97
N TRP A 85 -10.18 -0.91 -16.36
CA TRP A 85 -9.79 -1.33 -15.03
C TRP A 85 -10.33 -0.37 -13.96
N GLU A 86 -10.92 -0.95 -12.93
CA GLU A 86 -11.32 -0.27 -11.69
C GLU A 86 -10.98 -1.13 -10.46
N PRO A 87 -10.62 -0.52 -9.31
CA PRO A 87 -10.36 -1.27 -8.09
C PRO A 87 -11.64 -1.94 -7.57
N THR A 88 -11.58 -3.24 -7.31
CA THR A 88 -12.74 -4.03 -6.85
C THR A 88 -12.62 -4.48 -5.39
N ARG A 89 -11.39 -4.47 -4.83
CA ARG A 89 -11.06 -4.93 -3.48
C ARG A 89 -10.68 -3.79 -2.53
N SER A 90 -10.63 -2.56 -3.02
CA SER A 90 -10.19 -1.39 -2.24
C SER A 90 -11.32 -0.73 -1.43
N ALA A 91 -12.53 -1.29 -1.45
CA ALA A 91 -13.66 -0.77 -0.68
C ALA A 91 -13.39 -0.82 0.84
N TRP A 92 -13.62 0.31 1.53
CA TRP A 92 -13.45 0.43 2.96
C TRP A 92 -14.77 0.16 3.71
N PRO A 93 -14.69 -0.43 4.94
CA PRO A 93 -13.49 -0.86 5.68
C PRO A 93 -12.95 -2.24 5.29
N GLN A 94 -13.63 -2.96 4.40
CA GLN A 94 -13.38 -4.38 4.08
C GLN A 94 -11.95 -4.64 3.57
N ALA A 95 -11.40 -3.71 2.78
CA ALA A 95 -10.02 -3.81 2.27
C ALA A 95 -8.99 -3.87 3.40
N LEU A 96 -9.18 -3.01 4.42
CA LEU A 96 -8.27 -2.95 5.55
C LEU A 96 -8.42 -4.18 6.45
N ASP A 97 -9.64 -4.62 6.72
CA ASP A 97 -9.93 -5.82 7.49
C ASP A 97 -9.29 -7.06 6.85
N ALA A 98 -9.48 -7.25 5.56
CA ALA A 98 -8.86 -8.34 4.80
C ALA A 98 -7.32 -8.29 4.88
N THR A 99 -6.74 -7.11 4.80
CA THR A 99 -5.28 -6.92 4.91
C THR A 99 -4.80 -7.29 6.32
N VAL A 100 -5.46 -6.81 7.37
CA VAL A 100 -5.12 -7.14 8.76
C VAL A 100 -5.26 -8.64 9.01
N GLN A 101 -6.34 -9.25 8.51
CA GLN A 101 -6.54 -10.69 8.65
C GLN A 101 -5.44 -11.47 7.94
N TRP A 102 -5.04 -11.07 6.73
CA TRP A 102 -3.94 -11.71 6.02
C TRP A 102 -2.65 -11.70 6.85
N TYR A 103 -2.28 -10.57 7.47
CA TYR A 103 -1.10 -10.51 8.34
C TYR A 103 -1.22 -11.40 9.57
N LYS A 104 -2.43 -11.51 10.18
CA LYS A 104 -2.68 -12.43 11.30
C LYS A 104 -2.52 -13.89 10.90
N ASP A 105 -2.92 -14.24 9.69
CA ASP A 105 -2.84 -15.61 9.17
C ASP A 105 -1.43 -15.97 8.64
N ASN A 106 -0.55 -14.98 8.41
CA ASN A 106 0.78 -15.15 7.84
C ASN A 106 1.89 -14.60 8.75
N LEU A 107 1.81 -14.86 10.06
CA LEU A 107 2.78 -14.37 11.05
C LEU A 107 4.20 -14.89 10.76
N GLU A 108 4.35 -16.16 10.39
CA GLU A 108 5.65 -16.75 10.05
C GLU A 108 6.33 -16.00 8.91
N TRP A 109 5.58 -15.66 7.87
CA TRP A 109 6.10 -14.85 6.77
C TRP A 109 6.52 -13.46 7.25
N SER A 110 5.69 -12.82 8.07
CA SER A 110 5.96 -11.49 8.63
C SER A 110 7.24 -11.48 9.47
N ASP A 111 7.42 -12.51 10.31
CA ASP A 111 8.60 -12.65 11.17
C ASP A 111 9.85 -12.93 10.34
N HIS A 112 9.76 -13.77 9.31
CA HIS A 112 10.86 -14.02 8.39
C HIS A 112 11.33 -12.73 7.69
N VAL A 113 10.40 -11.92 7.18
CA VAL A 113 10.74 -10.62 6.56
C VAL A 113 11.37 -9.66 7.57
N ARG A 114 10.87 -9.60 8.81
CA ARG A 114 11.38 -8.72 9.88
C ARG A 114 12.73 -9.17 10.43
N SER A 115 13.02 -10.46 10.43
CA SER A 115 14.29 -11.02 10.94
C SER A 115 15.53 -10.52 10.20
N GLY A 116 15.36 -10.01 9.00
CA GLY A 116 16.44 -9.54 8.13
C GLY A 116 17.24 -10.68 7.48
N GLU A 117 16.81 -11.93 7.58
CA GLU A 117 17.46 -13.08 6.92
C GLU A 117 17.57 -12.89 5.40
N TYR A 118 16.54 -12.31 4.80
CA TYR A 118 16.56 -11.91 3.39
C TYR A 118 17.74 -10.98 3.07
N ARG A 119 18.02 -9.98 3.91
CA ARG A 119 19.16 -9.07 3.70
C ARG A 119 20.49 -9.81 3.78
N ARG A 120 20.64 -10.69 4.77
CA ARG A 120 21.84 -11.55 4.91
C ARG A 120 22.02 -12.45 3.69
N PHE A 121 20.94 -13.05 3.18
CA PHE A 121 20.98 -13.85 1.96
C PHE A 121 21.42 -13.01 0.75
N MET A 122 20.87 -11.82 0.57
CA MET A 122 21.26 -10.91 -0.52
C MET A 122 22.73 -10.49 -0.41
N ASP A 123 23.19 -10.12 0.77
CA ASP A 123 24.58 -9.74 1.01
C ASP A 123 25.56 -10.88 0.73
N GLN A 124 25.18 -12.11 1.06
CA GLN A 124 26.01 -13.30 0.83
C GLN A 124 26.10 -13.73 -0.64
N ASN A 125 25.01 -13.51 -1.40
CA ASN A 125 24.91 -14.07 -2.74
C ASN A 125 25.06 -13.02 -3.86
N TYR A 126 24.82 -11.73 -3.57
CA TYR A 126 24.77 -10.66 -4.58
C TYR A 126 25.62 -9.45 -4.26
N SER A 127 26.26 -9.33 -3.08
CA SER A 127 27.25 -8.30 -2.88
C SER A 127 28.44 -8.56 -3.81
N THR A 128 28.57 -7.74 -4.81
CA THR A 128 29.70 -7.71 -5.73
C THR A 128 30.96 -7.57 -4.89
N LYS A 129 31.79 -8.59 -4.93
CA LYS A 129 33.18 -8.47 -4.45
C LYS A 129 33.85 -7.42 -5.33
N SER A 130 34.05 -6.22 -4.76
CA SER A 130 34.91 -5.17 -5.31
C SER A 130 36.37 -5.64 -5.26
#